data_1337280bcefeaf8965f6f9a2b5eed8e7
#
_entry.id   1337280bcefeaf8965f6f9a2b5eed8e7
#
_cell.length_a   1.000
_cell.length_b   1.000
_cell.length_c   1.000
_cell.angle_alpha   90.00
_cell.angle_beta   90.00
_cell.angle_gamma   90.00
#
_symmetry.space_group_name_H-M   'P 1'
#
loop_
_entity.id
_entity.type
_entity.pdbx_description
1 polymer ?
#
loop_
_entity_poly.entity_id
_entity_poly.type
_entity_poly.pdbx_seq_one_letter_code
_entity_poly.pdbx_strand_id
1 'polypeptide(L)' 'EAEVKEGKRHGRYREYYENGKLRLRGKYSHNQPKGTWKYYTEEGKFERKEKF' A
#
# COMPACT_ATOMS: atom_id res chain seq x y z
N GLU A 1 -1.97 -3.98 -5.51
CA GLU A 1 -2.13 -3.20 -6.74
C GLU A 1 -1.45 -1.85 -6.63
N ALA A 2 -0.90 -1.38 -7.70
CA ALA A 2 -0.29 -0.07 -7.75
C ALA A 2 -0.72 0.63 -9.04
N GLU A 3 -0.86 1.93 -8.98
CA GLU A 3 -1.09 2.72 -10.17
C GLU A 3 0.26 2.96 -10.83
N VAL A 4 0.26 2.91 -12.16
CA VAL A 4 1.48 3.10 -12.92
C VAL A 4 1.30 4.27 -13.86
N LYS A 5 2.28 5.15 -13.88
CA LYS A 5 2.28 6.28 -14.78
C LYS A 5 3.65 6.38 -15.43
N GLU A 6 3.65 6.38 -16.76
CA GLU A 6 4.89 6.45 -17.53
C GLU A 6 5.91 5.36 -17.14
N GLY A 7 5.39 4.16 -16.85
CA GLY A 7 6.22 3.03 -16.47
C GLY A 7 6.75 3.05 -15.05
N LYS A 8 6.29 4.00 -14.24
CA LYS A 8 6.73 4.11 -12.85
C LYS A 8 5.53 4.03 -11.91
N ARG A 9 5.75 3.43 -10.76
CA ARG A 9 4.71 3.38 -9.76
C ARG A 9 4.43 4.79 -9.24
N HIS A 10 3.15 5.13 -9.26
CA HIS A 10 2.74 6.46 -8.84
C HIS A 10 1.31 6.40 -8.32
N GLY A 11 1.02 7.14 -7.25
CA GLY A 11 -0.30 7.14 -6.68
C GLY A 11 -0.49 6.04 -5.67
N ARG A 12 -1.72 5.57 -5.53
CA ARG A 12 -2.07 4.63 -4.47
C ARG A 12 -1.59 3.22 -4.76
N TYR A 13 -1.09 2.57 -3.72
CA TYR A 13 -0.67 1.17 -3.77
C TYR A 13 -1.43 0.38 -2.71
N ARG A 14 -1.92 -0.80 -3.08
CA ARG A 14 -2.63 -1.68 -2.16
C ARG A 14 -2.25 -3.13 -2.42
N GLU A 15 -2.10 -3.87 -1.32
CA GLU A 15 -1.91 -5.31 -1.39
C GLU A 15 -2.98 -5.99 -0.56
N TYR A 16 -3.35 -7.20 -0.97
CA TYR A 16 -4.39 -7.97 -0.30
C TYR A 16 -3.86 -9.34 0.09
N TYR A 17 -4.42 -9.87 1.19
CA TYR A 17 -4.18 -11.25 1.56
C TYR A 17 -4.96 -12.17 0.63
N GLU A 18 -4.64 -13.47 0.68
CA GLU A 18 -5.33 -14.46 -0.13
C GLU A 18 -6.83 -14.53 0.20
N ASN A 19 -7.21 -14.15 1.42
CA ASN A 19 -8.60 -14.12 1.83
C ASN A 19 -9.36 -12.88 1.32
N GLY A 20 -8.69 -12.03 0.55
CA GLY A 20 -9.30 -10.85 -0.03
C GLY A 20 -9.29 -9.60 0.83
N LYS A 21 -8.75 -9.70 2.05
CA LYS A 21 -8.68 -8.54 2.94
C LYS A 21 -7.43 -7.73 2.69
N LEU A 22 -7.53 -6.44 2.93
CA LEU A 22 -6.41 -5.53 2.71
C LEU A 22 -5.25 -5.87 3.65
N ARG A 23 -4.08 -6.02 3.07
CA ARG A 23 -2.87 -6.30 3.82
C ARG A 23 -2.11 -5.01 4.15
N LEU A 24 -1.97 -4.14 3.16
CA LEU A 24 -1.32 -2.86 3.37
C LEU A 24 -1.78 -1.88 2.31
N ARG A 25 -1.62 -0.60 2.61
CA ARG A 25 -1.89 0.44 1.64
C ARG A 25 -0.97 1.62 1.86
N GLY A 26 -0.67 2.32 0.79
CA GLY A 26 0.20 3.48 0.85
C GLY A 26 0.17 4.24 -0.46
N LYS A 27 1.20 5.04 -0.67
CA LYS A 27 1.35 5.82 -1.89
C LYS A 27 2.76 5.70 -2.40
N TYR A 28 2.89 5.73 -3.71
CA TYR A 28 4.18 5.83 -4.38
C TYR A 28 4.28 7.17 -5.09
N SER A 29 5.49 7.67 -5.17
CA SER A 29 5.81 8.84 -5.96
C SER A 29 7.11 8.57 -6.66
N HIS A 30 7.10 8.62 -8.00
CA HIS A 30 8.31 8.34 -8.80
C HIS A 30 8.99 7.04 -8.41
N ASN A 31 8.18 5.98 -8.26
CA ASN A 31 8.65 4.64 -7.95
C ASN A 31 9.21 4.49 -6.54
N GLN A 32 8.92 5.44 -5.66
CA GLN A 32 9.36 5.41 -4.26
C GLN A 32 8.17 5.51 -3.32
N PRO A 33 8.21 4.80 -2.18
CA PRO A 33 7.14 4.94 -1.20
C PRO A 33 7.13 6.35 -0.62
N LYS A 34 5.94 6.88 -0.38
CA LYS A 34 5.79 8.22 0.16
C LYS A 34 4.58 8.31 1.04
N GLY A 35 4.63 9.20 2.04
CA GLY A 35 3.52 9.44 2.94
C GLY A 35 3.40 8.36 3.98
N THR A 36 2.17 8.15 4.46
CA THR A 36 1.91 7.17 5.51
C THR A 36 1.45 5.86 4.91
N TRP A 37 2.13 4.79 5.30
CA TRP A 37 1.79 3.43 4.88
C TRP A 37 1.17 2.71 6.07
N LYS A 38 0.00 2.11 5.85
CA LYS A 38 -0.74 1.40 6.89
C LYS A 38 -0.72 -0.09 6.62
N TYR A 39 -0.50 -0.86 7.67
CA TYR A 39 -0.45 -2.33 7.59
C TYR A 39 -1.61 -2.93 8.38
N TYR A 40 -2.17 -4.01 7.86
CA TYR A 40 -3.34 -4.67 8.44
C TYR A 40 -3.08 -6.15 8.61
N THR A 41 -3.77 -6.76 9.57
CA THR A 41 -3.68 -8.20 9.81
C THR A 41 -4.59 -8.96 8.85
N GLU A 42 -4.44 -10.28 8.82
CA GLU A 42 -5.28 -11.13 7.99
C GLU A 42 -6.76 -11.02 8.36
N GLU A 43 -7.05 -10.58 9.57
CA GLU A 43 -8.40 -10.35 10.02
C GLU A 43 -8.97 -9.02 9.58
N GLY A 44 -8.15 -8.19 8.95
CA GLY A 44 -8.57 -6.88 8.49
C GLY A 44 -8.42 -5.79 9.51
N LYS A 45 -7.74 -6.07 10.62
CA LYS A 45 -7.54 -5.10 11.68
C LYS A 45 -6.26 -4.31 11.48
N PHE A 46 -6.29 -3.05 11.85
CA PHE A 46 -5.12 -2.19 11.75
C PHE A 46 -4.00 -2.73 12.64
N GLU A 47 -2.82 -2.88 12.07
CA GLU A 47 -1.67 -3.39 12.81
C GLU A 47 -0.69 -2.28 13.18
N ARG A 48 -0.18 -1.58 12.17
CA ARG A 48 0.79 -0.51 12.40
C ARG A 48 0.85 0.41 11.18
N LYS A 49 1.53 1.52 11.36
CA LYS A 49 1.77 2.44 10.25
C LYS A 49 3.23 2.87 10.23
N GLU A 50 3.70 3.24 9.05
CA GLU A 50 5.04 3.78 8.88
C GLU A 50 4.97 5.02 8.01
N LYS A 51 5.83 5.97 8.27
CA LYS A 51 5.96 7.17 7.47
C LYS A 51 7.24 7.13 6.65
N PHE A 52 7.12 7.58 5.44
CA PHE A 52 8.26 7.66 4.52
C PHE A 52 8.54 9.10 4.10
#